data_8966b0e0e29e4bee23984a72c5fd032c
#
_entry.id   8966b0e0e29e4bee23984a72c5fd032c
#
_cell.length_a   1.000
_cell.length_b   1.000
_cell.length_c   1.000
_cell.angle_alpha   90.00
_cell.angle_beta   90.00
_cell.angle_gamma   90.00
#
_symmetry.space_group_name_H-M   'P 1'
#
loop_
_entity.id
_entity.type
_entity.pdbx_description
1 polymer ?
#
loop_
_entity_poly.entity_id
_entity_poly.type
_entity_poly.pdbx_seq_one_letter_code
_entity_poly.pdbx_strand_id
1 'polypeptide(L)'
;EAAGSGGHSSGGICAFTMAWFHPDRFRRVLSNSGSFLSLQNPGGNMYDMLLRSTMPKKPIRTAMTAGTNDLACCGTTWYAANEKMFKALSETGYNARYLVIQGGSHSQDSPMPTTPELIEWLWRGYPVTGPTR
;
A
#
# COMPACT_ATOMS: atom_id res chain seq x y z
N GLU A 1 10.48 -15.14 10.26
CA GLU A 1 10.30 -13.73 10.67
C GLU A 1 9.59 -12.99 9.56
N ALA A 2 8.49 -12.29 9.89
CA ALA A 2 7.81 -11.43 8.94
C ALA A 2 8.37 -10.00 9.08
N ALA A 3 8.77 -9.43 7.96
CA ALA A 3 9.14 -8.03 7.87
C ALA A 3 8.02 -7.23 7.22
N GLY A 4 7.98 -5.93 7.48
CA GLY A 4 7.17 -4.96 6.76
C GLY A 4 8.02 -4.16 5.77
N SER A 5 7.38 -3.66 4.75
CA SER A 5 7.96 -2.70 3.81
C SER A 5 7.09 -1.46 3.73
N GLY A 6 7.69 -0.31 3.54
CA GLY A 6 6.93 0.93 3.45
C GLY A 6 7.63 1.97 2.59
N GLY A 7 6.85 2.88 2.05
CA GLY A 7 7.39 3.96 1.26
C GLY A 7 6.33 4.94 0.76
N HIS A 8 6.80 6.02 0.17
CA HIS A 8 6.02 7.08 -0.43
C HIS A 8 6.24 7.12 -1.94
N SER A 9 5.18 7.36 -2.70
CA SER A 9 5.24 7.50 -4.16
C SER A 9 5.82 6.24 -4.83
N SER A 10 6.93 6.33 -5.54
CA SER A 10 7.65 5.17 -6.10
C SER A 10 8.08 4.18 -5.01
N GLY A 11 8.38 4.66 -3.81
CA GLY A 11 8.64 3.81 -2.65
C GLY A 11 7.41 3.03 -2.17
N GLY A 12 6.22 3.60 -2.32
CA GLY A 12 4.96 2.93 -1.97
C GLY A 12 4.67 1.72 -2.87
N ILE A 13 4.76 1.91 -4.18
CA ILE A 13 4.59 0.79 -5.12
C ILE A 13 5.74 -0.22 -4.98
N CYS A 14 6.97 0.24 -4.73
CA CYS A 14 8.10 -0.65 -4.47
C CYS A 14 7.84 -1.53 -3.24
N ALA A 15 7.36 -0.94 -2.14
CA ALA A 15 7.02 -1.67 -0.92
C ALA A 15 5.98 -2.76 -1.17
N PHE A 16 4.94 -2.45 -1.94
CA PHE A 16 3.94 -3.45 -2.34
C PHE A 16 4.55 -4.53 -3.23
N THR A 17 5.37 -4.15 -4.20
CA THR A 17 6.04 -5.07 -5.12
C THR A 17 6.93 -6.08 -4.37
N MET A 18 7.67 -5.60 -3.37
CA MET A 18 8.49 -6.48 -2.51
C MET A 18 7.62 -7.55 -1.84
N ALA A 19 6.50 -7.16 -1.25
CA ALA A 19 5.59 -8.10 -0.60
C ALA A 19 4.93 -9.03 -1.63
N TRP A 20 4.58 -8.51 -2.80
CA TRP A 20 3.93 -9.29 -3.85
C TRP A 20 4.80 -10.44 -4.37
N PHE A 21 6.08 -10.17 -4.61
CA PHE A 21 7.00 -11.17 -5.13
C PHE A 21 7.74 -11.97 -4.06
N HIS A 22 7.82 -11.44 -2.83
CA HIS A 22 8.49 -12.09 -1.71
C HIS A 22 7.60 -12.15 -0.45
N PRO A 23 6.41 -12.76 -0.54
CA PRO A 23 5.49 -12.86 0.60
C PRO A 23 5.98 -13.81 1.69
N ASP A 24 7.01 -14.59 1.42
CA ASP A 24 7.75 -15.36 2.42
C ASP A 24 8.48 -14.46 3.42
N ARG A 25 8.90 -13.28 3.00
CA ARG A 25 9.66 -12.32 3.81
C ARG A 25 8.86 -11.08 4.20
N PHE A 26 8.11 -10.49 3.27
CA PHE A 26 7.39 -9.23 3.46
C PHE A 26 5.89 -9.47 3.40
N ARG A 27 5.20 -9.23 4.53
CA ARG A 27 3.75 -9.47 4.64
C ARG A 27 2.97 -8.25 5.10
N ARG A 28 3.66 -7.18 5.46
CA ARG A 28 3.06 -5.93 5.92
C ARG A 28 3.56 -4.80 5.04
N VAL A 29 2.63 -4.07 4.44
CA VAL A 29 2.93 -2.99 3.49
C VAL A 29 2.31 -1.69 3.97
N LEU A 30 3.11 -0.62 4.01
CA LEU A 30 2.63 0.74 4.15
C LEU A 30 2.93 1.50 2.86
N SER A 31 1.89 1.85 2.11
CA SER A 31 2.02 2.60 0.86
C SER A 31 1.39 3.98 1.00
N ASN A 32 2.22 5.00 1.08
CA ASN A 32 1.78 6.38 1.10
C ASN A 32 1.85 6.97 -0.31
N SER A 33 0.72 7.39 -0.86
CA SER A 33 0.60 7.92 -2.23
C SER A 33 1.35 7.06 -3.25
N GLY A 34 1.14 5.74 -3.19
CA GLY A 34 1.85 4.79 -4.05
C GLY A 34 1.62 5.08 -5.54
N SER A 35 2.67 4.92 -6.34
CA SER A 35 2.64 5.23 -7.77
C SER A 35 2.01 4.10 -8.59
N PHE A 36 0.76 3.72 -8.27
CA PHE A 36 0.01 2.67 -8.97
C PHE A 36 -0.53 3.16 -10.31
N LEU A 37 0.30 3.83 -11.07
CA LEU A 37 -0.02 4.36 -12.40
C LEU A 37 1.18 4.15 -13.34
N SER A 38 0.97 4.39 -14.63
CA SER A 38 2.01 4.22 -15.63
C SER A 38 2.94 5.44 -15.68
N LEU A 39 3.81 5.59 -14.68
CA LEU A 39 4.72 6.74 -14.58
C LEU A 39 6.05 6.48 -15.29
N GLN A 40 6.88 5.64 -14.73
CA GLN A 40 8.23 5.37 -15.24
C GLN A 40 8.38 3.95 -15.78
N ASN A 41 7.64 3.02 -15.21
CA ASN A 41 7.68 1.62 -15.58
C ASN A 41 6.34 1.19 -16.15
N PRO A 42 6.30 0.64 -17.36
CA PRO A 42 5.09 -0.03 -17.84
C PRO A 42 4.66 -1.10 -16.83
N GLY A 43 3.41 -1.06 -16.40
CA GLY A 43 2.87 -2.03 -15.47
C GLY A 43 2.55 -1.52 -14.07
N GLY A 44 2.96 -0.32 -13.69
CA GLY A 44 2.55 0.27 -12.41
C GLY A 44 1.04 0.40 -12.26
N ASN A 45 0.34 0.61 -13.35
CA ASN A 45 -1.13 0.69 -13.43
C ASN A 45 -1.83 -0.67 -13.54
N MET A 46 -1.11 -1.79 -13.45
CA MET A 46 -1.67 -3.14 -13.64
C MET A 46 -1.80 -3.95 -12.35
N TYR A 47 -1.45 -3.39 -11.21
CA TYR A 47 -1.48 -4.12 -9.94
C TYR A 47 -2.89 -4.53 -9.51
N ASP A 48 -3.90 -3.76 -9.84
CA ASP A 48 -5.30 -4.15 -9.61
C ASP A 48 -5.68 -5.41 -10.40
N MET A 49 -5.20 -5.53 -11.63
CA MET A 49 -5.40 -6.74 -12.44
C MET A 49 -4.63 -7.94 -11.89
N LEU A 50 -3.39 -7.73 -11.42
CA LEU A 50 -2.62 -8.79 -10.76
C LEU A 50 -3.35 -9.35 -9.53
N LEU A 51 -3.93 -8.47 -8.71
CA LEU A 51 -4.73 -8.88 -7.55
C LEU A 51 -5.91 -9.76 -7.98
N ARG A 52 -6.62 -9.34 -9.02
CA ARG A 52 -7.83 -10.01 -9.50
C ARG A 52 -7.56 -11.34 -10.19
N SER A 53 -6.37 -11.52 -10.76
CA SER A 53 -6.00 -12.71 -11.53
C SER A 53 -5.13 -13.70 -10.77
N THR A 54 -4.75 -13.42 -9.52
CA THR A 54 -3.84 -14.27 -8.76
C THR A 54 -4.57 -15.05 -7.67
N MET A 55 -4.53 -16.37 -7.78
CA MET A 55 -5.07 -17.30 -6.79
C MET A 55 -4.05 -18.39 -6.47
N PRO A 56 -3.93 -18.84 -5.21
CA PRO A 56 -4.60 -18.29 -4.02
C PRO A 56 -4.07 -16.92 -3.63
N LYS A 57 -4.82 -16.22 -2.76
CA LYS A 57 -4.38 -14.93 -2.23
C LYS A 57 -3.03 -15.05 -1.53
N LYS A 58 -2.21 -14.03 -1.69
CA LYS A 58 -0.94 -13.92 -0.95
C LYS A 58 -1.18 -13.42 0.47
N PRO A 59 -0.38 -13.84 1.47
CA PRO A 59 -0.57 -13.45 2.87
C PRO A 59 -0.06 -12.04 3.14
N ILE A 60 -0.62 -11.05 2.47
CA ILE A 60 -0.21 -9.64 2.53
C ILE A 60 -1.31 -8.83 3.22
N ARG A 61 -0.92 -7.98 4.15
CA ARG A 61 -1.76 -6.94 4.76
C ARG A 61 -1.22 -5.58 4.33
N THR A 62 -2.09 -4.71 3.84
CA THR A 62 -1.67 -3.44 3.24
C THR A 62 -2.41 -2.27 3.88
N ALA A 63 -1.67 -1.28 4.37
CA ALA A 63 -2.17 0.04 4.72
C ALA A 63 -1.79 1.03 3.63
N MET A 64 -2.74 1.89 3.25
CA MET A 64 -2.56 2.86 2.18
C MET A 64 -3.01 4.25 2.62
N THR A 65 -2.37 5.26 2.10
CA THR A 65 -2.86 6.65 2.15
C THR A 65 -2.80 7.28 0.77
N ALA A 66 -3.65 8.25 0.51
CA ALA A 66 -3.53 9.16 -0.62
C ALA A 66 -4.18 10.51 -0.29
N GLY A 67 -3.64 11.57 -0.84
CA GLY A 67 -4.16 12.94 -0.68
C GLY A 67 -5.12 13.30 -1.79
N THR A 68 -6.19 14.03 -1.46
CA THR A 68 -7.16 14.48 -2.47
C THR A 68 -6.61 15.58 -3.37
N ASN A 69 -5.52 16.23 -2.98
CA ASN A 69 -4.82 17.26 -3.76
C ASN A 69 -3.44 16.75 -4.22
N ASP A 70 -3.36 15.48 -4.56
CA ASP A 70 -2.16 14.85 -5.08
C ASP A 70 -1.96 15.16 -6.56
N LEU A 71 -0.84 14.76 -7.13
CA LEU A 71 -0.44 15.02 -8.50
C LEU A 71 -1.30 14.29 -9.54
N ALA A 72 -1.28 14.82 -10.75
CA ALA A 72 -1.85 14.19 -11.93
C ALA A 72 -0.74 13.82 -12.92
N CYS A 73 -0.86 12.66 -13.55
CA CYS A 73 0.02 12.17 -14.60
C CYS A 73 -0.65 11.05 -15.37
N CYS A 74 -0.20 10.88 -16.58
CA CYS A 74 -0.45 9.61 -17.30
C CYS A 74 -1.94 9.28 -17.47
N GLY A 75 -2.77 10.33 -17.62
CA GLY A 75 -4.22 10.21 -17.81
C GLY A 75 -5.01 9.97 -16.53
N THR A 76 -4.40 10.08 -15.35
CA THR A 76 -5.04 9.88 -14.06
C THR A 76 -4.42 10.76 -12.98
N THR A 77 -4.84 10.58 -11.72
CA THR A 77 -4.21 11.19 -10.55
C THR A 77 -3.69 10.10 -9.62
N TRP A 78 -2.73 10.44 -8.74
CA TRP A 78 -2.31 9.50 -7.68
C TRP A 78 -3.48 9.12 -6.78
N TYR A 79 -4.36 10.09 -6.49
CA TYR A 79 -5.57 9.83 -5.71
C TYR A 79 -6.44 8.75 -6.36
N ALA A 80 -6.81 8.94 -7.63
CA ALA A 80 -7.64 7.98 -8.36
C ALA A 80 -6.97 6.60 -8.51
N ALA A 81 -5.66 6.57 -8.73
CA ALA A 81 -4.91 5.33 -8.85
C ALA A 81 -4.89 4.54 -7.53
N ASN A 82 -4.75 5.22 -6.40
CA ASN A 82 -4.81 4.59 -5.08
C ASN A 82 -6.23 4.13 -4.71
N GLU A 83 -7.27 4.90 -5.07
CA GLU A 83 -8.67 4.48 -4.94
C GLU A 83 -8.91 3.16 -5.70
N LYS A 84 -8.45 3.07 -6.93
CA LYS A 84 -8.57 1.89 -7.77
C LYS A 84 -7.84 0.68 -7.17
N MET A 85 -6.63 0.90 -6.66
CA MET A 85 -5.83 -0.15 -6.02
C MET A 85 -6.50 -0.66 -4.74
N PHE A 86 -6.98 0.25 -3.88
CA PHE A 86 -7.69 -0.13 -2.67
C PHE A 86 -8.98 -0.90 -2.96
N LYS A 87 -9.73 -0.46 -3.97
CA LYS A 87 -10.93 -1.16 -4.43
C LYS A 87 -10.62 -2.60 -4.84
N ALA A 88 -9.55 -2.81 -5.58
CA ALA A 88 -9.10 -4.14 -5.97
C ALA A 88 -8.72 -5.00 -4.77
N LEU A 89 -7.96 -4.46 -3.82
CA LEU A 89 -7.61 -5.15 -2.58
C LEU A 89 -8.86 -5.59 -1.80
N SER A 90 -9.82 -4.70 -1.64
CA SER A 90 -11.06 -4.96 -0.91
C SER A 90 -11.92 -6.01 -1.61
N GLU A 91 -12.14 -5.88 -2.92
CA GLU A 91 -12.97 -6.78 -3.70
C GLU A 91 -12.38 -8.17 -3.85
N THR A 92 -11.06 -8.30 -3.79
CA THR A 92 -10.36 -9.60 -3.81
C THR A 92 -10.13 -10.20 -2.44
N GLY A 93 -10.61 -9.55 -1.38
CA GLY A 93 -10.60 -10.07 -0.02
C GLY A 93 -9.27 -9.96 0.71
N TYR A 94 -8.38 -9.06 0.28
CA TYR A 94 -7.17 -8.76 1.03
C TYR A 94 -7.48 -7.94 2.28
N ASN A 95 -6.71 -8.14 3.34
CA ASN A 95 -6.81 -7.33 4.55
C ASN A 95 -6.11 -5.99 4.30
N ALA A 96 -6.90 -4.97 3.98
CA ALA A 96 -6.41 -3.66 3.59
C ALA A 96 -7.10 -2.54 4.36
N ARG A 97 -6.36 -1.48 4.65
CA ARG A 97 -6.87 -0.25 5.24
C ARG A 97 -6.41 0.94 4.40
N TYR A 98 -7.31 1.88 4.19
CA TYR A 98 -7.04 3.06 3.38
C TYR A 98 -7.50 4.32 4.10
N LEU A 99 -6.61 5.29 4.25
CA LEU A 99 -6.93 6.59 4.81
C LEU A 99 -6.75 7.66 3.73
N VAL A 100 -7.82 8.38 3.44
CA VAL A 100 -7.81 9.53 2.54
C VAL A 100 -7.42 10.77 3.33
N ILE A 101 -6.40 11.47 2.86
CA ILE A 101 -5.94 12.73 3.46
C ILE A 101 -6.60 13.88 2.71
N GLN A 102 -7.61 14.48 3.31
CA GLN A 102 -8.31 15.62 2.71
C GLN A 102 -7.37 16.81 2.54
N GLY A 103 -7.29 17.33 1.31
CA GLY A 103 -6.37 18.41 0.97
C GLY A 103 -4.89 18.00 0.90
N GLY A 104 -4.59 16.72 1.18
CA GLY A 104 -3.21 16.21 1.16
C GLY A 104 -2.59 16.29 -0.23
N SER A 105 -1.35 16.77 -0.28
CA SER A 105 -0.53 16.88 -1.48
C SER A 105 0.38 15.67 -1.64
N HIS A 106 1.13 15.64 -2.75
CA HIS A 106 2.17 14.63 -2.98
C HIS A 106 3.41 14.91 -2.13
N SER A 107 3.29 14.77 -0.83
CA SER A 107 4.39 14.98 0.10
C SER A 107 4.42 13.89 1.17
N GLN A 108 5.59 13.68 1.75
CA GLN A 108 5.73 12.76 2.88
C GLN A 108 5.10 13.33 4.16
N ASP A 109 4.95 14.63 4.26
CA ASP A 109 4.37 15.30 5.43
C ASP A 109 2.87 15.05 5.56
N SER A 110 2.16 14.95 4.43
CA SER A 110 0.71 14.74 4.41
C SER A 110 0.26 13.48 5.17
N PRO A 111 0.85 12.30 4.95
CA PRO A 111 0.45 11.08 5.65
C PRO A 111 1.10 10.91 7.03
N MET A 112 2.11 11.71 7.38
CA MET A 112 2.87 11.52 8.62
C MET A 112 2.01 11.42 9.89
N PRO A 113 0.98 12.29 10.10
CA PRO A 113 0.13 12.18 11.29
C PRO A 113 -0.63 10.85 11.40
N THR A 114 -0.85 10.14 10.28
CA THR A 114 -1.58 8.86 10.26
C THR A 114 -0.66 7.65 10.43
N THR A 115 0.64 7.83 10.32
CA THR A 115 1.61 6.73 10.32
C THR A 115 1.57 5.88 11.58
N PRO A 116 1.54 6.45 12.81
CA PRO A 116 1.48 5.62 14.02
C PRO A 116 0.26 4.70 14.05
N GLU A 117 -0.92 5.22 13.72
CA GLU A 117 -2.16 4.45 13.66
C GLU A 117 -2.09 3.31 12.64
N LEU A 118 -1.54 3.58 11.46
CA LEU A 118 -1.41 2.58 10.40
C LEU A 118 -0.39 1.50 10.73
N ILE A 119 0.73 1.86 11.34
CA ILE A 119 1.74 0.90 11.81
C ILE A 119 1.13 0.00 12.89
N GLU A 120 0.44 0.56 13.87
CA GLU A 120 -0.26 -0.23 14.89
C GLU A 120 -1.25 -1.21 14.25
N TRP A 121 -2.06 -0.74 13.30
CA TRP A 121 -3.01 -1.59 12.60
C TRP A 121 -2.33 -2.69 11.80
N LEU A 122 -1.24 -2.40 11.11
CA LEU A 122 -0.49 -3.38 10.32
C LEU A 122 0.04 -4.52 11.18
N TRP A 123 0.48 -4.24 12.40
CA TRP A 123 1.08 -5.22 13.29
C TRP A 123 0.10 -5.81 14.31
N ARG A 124 -1.15 -5.39 14.30
CA ARG A 124 -2.18 -5.93 15.20
C ARG A 124 -2.35 -7.42 15.01
N GLY A 125 -2.30 -8.18 16.14
CA GLY A 125 -2.41 -9.63 16.12
C GLY A 125 -1.15 -10.36 15.67
N TYR A 126 -0.06 -9.65 15.46
CA TYR A 126 1.23 -10.28 15.20
C TYR A 126 1.76 -10.90 16.51
N PRO A 127 2.12 -12.19 16.50
CA PRO A 127 2.61 -12.82 17.72
C PRO A 127 3.94 -12.22 18.13
N VAL A 128 3.99 -11.69 19.34
CA VAL A 128 5.26 -11.31 19.99
C VAL A 128 5.92 -12.60 20.46
N THR A 129 6.79 -13.14 19.62
CA THR A 129 7.63 -14.28 19.98
C THR A 129 8.93 -13.76 20.56
N GLY A 130 9.03 -13.72 21.86
CA GLY A 130 10.22 -13.34 22.60
C GLY A 130 10.02 -13.60 24.08
N PRO A 131 11.10 -13.67 24.89
CA PRO A 131 10.94 -13.83 26.32
C PRO A 131 10.12 -12.66 26.85
N THR A 132 9.02 -12.96 27.50
CA THR A 132 8.28 -11.99 28.33
C THR A 132 9.26 -11.43 29.35
N ARG A 133 9.55 -10.16 29.25
CA ARG A 133 10.34 -9.47 30.28
C ARG A 133 9.50 -9.27 31.54
#